data_0df8c5d4f251d9c6321a86d6cfd80d55
#
_entry.id   0df8c5d4f251d9c6321a86d6cfd80d55
#
_cell.length_a   1.000
_cell.length_b   1.000
_cell.length_c   1.000
_cell.angle_alpha   90.00
_cell.angle_beta   90.00
_cell.angle_gamma   90.00
#
_symmetry.space_group_name_H-M   'P 1'
#
loop_
_entity.id
_entity.type
_entity.pdbx_description
1 polymer ?
#
loop_
_entity_poly.entity_id
_entity_poly.type
_entity_poly.pdbx_seq_one_letter_code
_entity_poly.pdbx_strand_id
1 'polypeptide(L)'
;MIYGIGTDICDIRRIQASLDRHGERFAAKVLSDAEMATWKARNARWPARGVRYLATRFSAKEAFSKAIGLGMRMPMTWRLCEIGKLPSGQPVIVLHGVLKDWFEAKGLSAHITVTDESEYAASFCVVETLSAPLAGAVDRTAP
;
A
#
# COMPACT_ATOMS: atom_id res chain seq x y z
N MET A 1 8.47 -15.99 8.98
CA MET A 1 7.26 -16.78 8.65
C MET A 1 6.24 -15.86 8.01
N ILE A 2 5.57 -16.33 6.99
CA ILE A 2 4.51 -15.55 6.33
C ILE A 2 3.33 -15.39 7.29
N TYR A 3 2.91 -14.16 7.52
CA TYR A 3 1.72 -13.83 8.30
C TYR A 3 0.47 -13.84 7.43
N GLY A 4 0.56 -13.25 6.23
CA GLY A 4 -0.54 -13.22 5.29
C GLY A 4 -0.13 -12.76 3.92
N ILE A 5 -0.98 -13.04 2.95
CA ILE A 5 -0.82 -12.62 1.55
C ILE A 5 -2.10 -11.96 1.08
N GLY A 6 -1.95 -11.02 0.16
CA GLY A 6 -3.09 -10.34 -0.44
C GLY A 6 -2.81 -10.01 -1.89
N THR A 7 -3.82 -10.13 -2.70
CA THR A 7 -3.78 -9.73 -4.11
C THR A 7 -5.02 -8.90 -4.43
N ASP A 8 -4.87 -8.03 -5.39
CA ASP A 8 -5.96 -7.20 -5.87
C ASP A 8 -5.81 -6.92 -7.36
N ILE A 9 -6.91 -6.94 -8.08
CA ILE A 9 -7.03 -6.47 -9.46
C ILE A 9 -8.05 -5.35 -9.47
N CYS A 10 -7.64 -4.19 -9.97
CA CYS A 10 -8.48 -3.00 -10.06
C CYS A 10 -8.68 -2.63 -11.53
N ASP A 11 -9.94 -2.56 -11.96
CA ASP A 11 -10.30 -2.02 -13.27
C ASP A 11 -10.16 -0.49 -13.21
N ILE A 12 -9.24 0.06 -14.02
CA ILE A 12 -8.96 1.51 -14.04
C ILE A 12 -10.21 2.30 -14.45
N ARG A 13 -11.08 1.71 -15.25
CA ARG A 13 -12.36 2.35 -15.66
C ARG A 13 -13.29 2.58 -14.49
N ARG A 14 -13.28 1.70 -13.47
CA ARG A 14 -14.04 1.89 -12.23
C ARG A 14 -13.52 3.05 -11.42
N ILE A 15 -12.22 3.25 -11.39
CA ILE A 15 -11.60 4.40 -10.73
C ILE A 15 -11.97 5.69 -11.45
N GLN A 16 -11.93 5.68 -12.78
CA GLN A 16 -12.39 6.81 -13.59
C GLN A 16 -13.85 7.15 -13.31
N ALA A 17 -14.71 6.15 -13.26
CA ALA A 17 -16.14 6.33 -12.95
C ALA A 17 -16.35 6.94 -11.56
N SER A 18 -15.58 6.51 -10.57
CA SER A 18 -15.63 7.08 -9.21
C SER A 18 -15.17 8.52 -9.17
N LEU A 19 -14.12 8.87 -9.92
CA LEU A 19 -13.65 10.24 -10.07
C LEU A 19 -14.69 11.12 -10.77
N ASP A 20 -15.33 10.60 -11.83
CA ASP A 20 -16.38 11.33 -12.56
C ASP A 20 -17.59 11.62 -11.66
N ARG A 21 -17.93 10.67 -10.77
CA ARG A 21 -19.08 10.79 -9.86
C ARG A 21 -18.80 11.67 -8.65
N HIS A 22 -17.63 11.52 -8.02
CA HIS A 22 -17.32 12.11 -6.73
C HIS A 22 -16.19 13.15 -6.78
N GLY A 23 -15.49 13.27 -7.91
CA GLY A 23 -14.39 14.22 -8.09
C GLY A 23 -13.22 13.95 -7.14
N GLU A 24 -12.53 15.01 -6.78
CA GLU A 24 -11.35 14.96 -5.90
C GLU A 24 -11.64 14.33 -4.53
N ARG A 25 -12.89 14.34 -4.08
CA ARG A 25 -13.28 13.72 -2.80
C ARG A 25 -12.97 12.24 -2.76
N PHE A 26 -13.12 11.54 -3.90
CA PHE A 26 -12.75 10.12 -3.97
C PHE A 26 -11.24 9.93 -3.81
N ALA A 27 -10.43 10.72 -4.52
CA ALA A 27 -8.98 10.68 -4.38
C ALA A 27 -8.55 10.99 -2.93
N ALA A 28 -9.14 12.01 -2.31
CA ALA A 28 -8.84 12.40 -0.94
C ALA A 28 -9.18 11.31 0.08
N LYS A 29 -10.17 10.47 -0.20
CA LYS A 29 -10.54 9.34 0.66
C LYS A 29 -9.50 8.23 0.62
N VAL A 30 -8.86 8.02 -0.51
CA VAL A 30 -7.92 6.93 -0.76
C VAL A 30 -6.47 7.32 -0.47
N LEU A 31 -6.09 8.54 -0.81
CA LEU A 31 -4.70 8.98 -0.82
C LEU A 31 -4.29 9.70 0.47
N SER A 32 -3.07 9.43 0.94
CA SER A 32 -2.41 10.23 1.97
C SER A 32 -2.11 11.64 1.43
N ASP A 33 -1.72 12.56 2.30
CA ASP A 33 -1.38 13.93 1.89
C ASP A 33 -0.24 13.96 0.86
N ALA A 34 0.79 13.15 1.05
CA ALA A 34 1.90 13.06 0.11
C ALA A 34 1.46 12.47 -1.24
N GLU A 35 0.63 11.44 -1.22
CA GLU A 35 0.07 10.85 -2.44
C GLU A 35 -0.88 11.81 -3.16
N MET A 36 -1.66 12.60 -2.42
CA MET A 36 -2.53 13.63 -3.00
C MET A 36 -1.72 14.67 -3.79
N ALA A 37 -0.60 15.11 -3.26
CA ALA A 37 0.28 16.06 -3.96
C ALA A 37 0.77 15.48 -5.29
N THR A 38 1.20 14.22 -5.31
CA THR A 38 1.62 13.53 -6.53
C THR A 38 0.47 13.36 -7.52
N TRP A 39 -0.70 12.95 -7.02
CA TRP A 39 -1.88 12.78 -7.86
C TRP A 39 -2.31 14.09 -8.52
N LYS A 40 -2.37 15.18 -7.77
CA LYS A 40 -2.73 16.51 -8.30
C LYS A 40 -1.79 16.94 -9.40
N ALA A 41 -0.49 16.78 -9.20
CA ALA A 41 0.53 17.13 -10.19
C ALA A 41 0.37 16.32 -11.48
N ARG A 42 0.16 15.02 -11.36
CA ARG A 42 -0.02 14.12 -12.52
C ARG A 42 -1.34 14.38 -13.23
N ASN A 43 -2.42 14.55 -12.47
CA ASN A 43 -3.76 14.78 -13.00
C ASN A 43 -3.87 16.11 -13.75
N ALA A 44 -3.24 17.16 -13.25
CA ALA A 44 -3.20 18.47 -13.90
C ALA A 44 -2.50 18.42 -15.25
N ARG A 45 -1.43 17.62 -15.36
CA ARG A 45 -0.64 17.52 -16.59
C ARG A 45 -1.22 16.51 -17.58
N TRP A 46 -1.64 15.33 -17.07
CA TRP A 46 -2.14 14.20 -17.85
C TRP A 46 -3.23 13.48 -17.05
N PRO A 47 -4.52 13.78 -17.28
CA PRO A 47 -5.62 13.16 -16.53
C PRO A 47 -5.57 11.62 -16.54
N ALA A 48 -5.19 11.01 -17.67
CA ALA A 48 -5.05 9.56 -17.75
C ALA A 48 -3.98 9.00 -16.81
N ARG A 49 -2.90 9.75 -16.57
CA ARG A 49 -1.87 9.37 -15.59
C ARG A 49 -2.35 9.54 -14.15
N GLY A 50 -3.19 10.55 -13.89
CA GLY A 50 -3.81 10.72 -12.59
C GLY A 50 -4.70 9.55 -12.22
N VAL A 51 -5.56 9.13 -13.12
CA VAL A 51 -6.44 7.97 -12.92
C VAL A 51 -5.62 6.70 -12.67
N ARG A 52 -4.61 6.46 -13.48
CA ARG A 52 -3.73 5.29 -13.36
C ARG A 52 -2.97 5.29 -12.03
N TYR A 53 -2.43 6.43 -11.64
CA TYR A 53 -1.75 6.58 -10.35
C TYR A 53 -2.69 6.21 -9.19
N LEU A 54 -3.91 6.75 -9.19
CA LEU A 54 -4.90 6.47 -8.17
C LEU A 54 -5.29 4.99 -8.15
N ALA A 55 -5.47 4.37 -9.32
CA ALA A 55 -5.80 2.96 -9.44
C ALA A 55 -4.70 2.06 -8.87
N THR A 56 -3.43 2.35 -9.14
CA THR A 56 -2.30 1.58 -8.60
C THR A 56 -2.22 1.71 -7.09
N ARG A 57 -2.45 2.89 -6.53
CA ARG A 57 -2.45 3.11 -5.07
C ARG A 57 -3.63 2.42 -4.42
N PHE A 58 -4.80 2.54 -5.00
CA PHE A 58 -6.00 1.84 -4.53
C PHE A 58 -5.78 0.32 -4.48
N SER A 59 -5.29 -0.26 -5.57
CA SER A 59 -5.01 -1.70 -5.67
C SER A 59 -3.98 -2.15 -4.62
N ALA A 60 -2.89 -1.41 -4.45
CA ALA A 60 -1.85 -1.75 -3.48
C ALA A 60 -2.38 -1.76 -2.04
N LYS A 61 -3.22 -0.79 -1.69
CA LYS A 61 -3.81 -0.69 -0.35
C LYS A 61 -4.82 -1.80 -0.09
N GLU A 62 -5.60 -2.17 -1.09
CA GLU A 62 -6.51 -3.32 -1.02
C GLU A 62 -5.73 -4.63 -0.82
N ALA A 63 -4.66 -4.85 -1.58
CA ALA A 63 -3.81 -6.02 -1.42
C ALA A 63 -3.20 -6.09 -0.01
N PHE A 64 -2.70 -4.97 0.49
CA PHE A 64 -2.17 -4.88 1.85
C PHE A 64 -3.24 -5.19 2.90
N SER A 65 -4.43 -4.63 2.74
CA SER A 65 -5.54 -4.86 3.68
C SER A 65 -5.91 -6.34 3.80
N LYS A 66 -5.87 -7.06 2.69
CA LYS A 66 -6.09 -8.51 2.66
C LYS A 66 -4.95 -9.26 3.33
N ALA A 67 -3.71 -8.86 3.07
CA ALA A 67 -2.53 -9.52 3.63
C ALA A 67 -2.47 -9.41 5.17
N ILE A 68 -2.96 -8.31 5.75
CA ILE A 68 -3.04 -8.16 7.21
C ILE A 68 -4.32 -8.78 7.80
N GLY A 69 -5.24 -9.25 6.95
CA GLY A 69 -6.45 -9.94 7.36
C GLY A 69 -7.60 -9.04 7.83
N LEU A 70 -7.45 -7.72 7.73
CA LEU A 70 -8.44 -6.77 8.23
C LEU A 70 -9.45 -6.32 7.17
N GLY A 71 -9.08 -6.32 5.89
CA GLY A 71 -9.82 -5.54 4.91
C GLY A 71 -9.80 -4.06 5.33
N MET A 72 -10.87 -3.32 5.09
CA MET A 72 -10.96 -1.90 5.49
C MET A 72 -11.55 -1.72 6.90
N ARG A 73 -11.32 -2.67 7.80
CA ARG A 73 -11.70 -2.55 9.21
C ARG A 73 -10.57 -1.89 9.99
N MET A 74 -10.95 -1.03 10.94
CA MET A 74 -9.95 -0.38 11.82
C MET A 74 -9.00 -1.40 12.46
N PRO A 75 -7.72 -1.11 12.60
CA PRO A 75 -7.07 0.19 12.33
C PRO A 75 -6.69 0.44 10.86
N MET A 76 -7.06 -0.44 9.92
CA MET A 76 -6.79 -0.23 8.49
C MET A 76 -7.70 0.83 7.89
N THR A 77 -7.10 1.86 7.33
CA THR A 77 -7.74 2.83 6.45
C THR A 77 -6.84 3.08 5.25
N TRP A 78 -7.40 3.48 4.12
CA TRP A 78 -6.59 3.79 2.94
C TRP A 78 -5.53 4.86 3.21
N ARG A 79 -5.90 5.92 3.94
CA ARG A 79 -5.00 7.06 4.17
C ARG A 79 -3.84 6.75 5.11
N LEU A 80 -4.00 5.80 6.02
CA LEU A 80 -2.94 5.40 6.94
C LEU A 80 -1.93 4.43 6.31
N CYS A 81 -2.26 3.89 5.13
CA CYS A 81 -1.38 3.03 4.34
C CYS A 81 -0.90 3.80 3.11
N GLU A 82 0.24 4.42 3.20
CA GLU A 82 0.85 5.15 2.09
C GLU A 82 1.75 4.24 1.27
N ILE A 83 1.71 4.39 -0.05
CA ILE A 83 2.59 3.66 -0.95
C ILE A 83 3.69 4.62 -1.41
N GLY A 84 4.87 4.45 -0.85
CA GLY A 84 6.05 5.20 -1.22
C GLY A 84 6.88 4.51 -2.29
N LYS A 85 8.01 5.11 -2.63
CA LYS A 85 9.01 4.55 -3.55
C LYS A 85 10.40 4.68 -2.98
N LEU A 86 11.18 3.63 -3.11
CA LEU A 86 12.63 3.68 -2.91
C LEU A 86 13.30 4.38 -4.10
N PRO A 87 14.57 4.83 -3.97
CA PRO A 87 15.31 5.41 -5.10
C PRO A 87 15.38 4.50 -6.33
N SER A 88 15.33 3.19 -6.13
CA SER A 88 15.27 2.19 -7.22
C SER A 88 13.96 2.19 -8.00
N GLY A 89 12.92 2.88 -7.49
CA GLY A 89 11.56 2.82 -8.02
C GLY A 89 10.70 1.72 -7.40
N GLN A 90 11.28 0.86 -6.57
CA GLN A 90 10.54 -0.20 -5.88
C GLN A 90 9.50 0.40 -4.93
N PRO A 91 8.23 -0.05 -4.99
CA PRO A 91 7.21 0.42 -4.06
C PRO A 91 7.47 -0.10 -2.65
N VAL A 92 7.14 0.73 -1.67
CA VAL A 92 7.21 0.38 -0.25
C VAL A 92 5.95 0.84 0.46
N ILE A 93 5.58 0.13 1.51
CA ILE A 93 4.45 0.50 2.37
C ILE A 93 4.99 1.37 3.51
N VAL A 94 4.41 2.55 3.64
CA VAL A 94 4.70 3.50 4.73
C VAL A 94 3.42 3.66 5.54
N LEU A 95 3.44 3.17 6.77
CA LEU A 95 2.28 3.20 7.65
C LEU A 95 2.31 4.42 8.57
N HIS A 96 1.12 4.88 8.94
CA HIS A 96 0.93 6.04 9.80
C HIS A 96 -0.06 5.75 10.94
N GLY A 97 0.04 6.52 12.02
CA GLY A 97 -0.93 6.53 13.10
C GLY A 97 -1.18 5.17 13.73
N VAL A 98 -2.44 4.91 14.03
CA VAL A 98 -2.85 3.68 14.73
C VAL A 98 -2.56 2.41 13.92
N LEU A 99 -2.54 2.49 12.60
CA LEU A 99 -2.19 1.35 11.76
C LEU A 99 -0.71 0.99 11.91
N LYS A 100 0.16 1.98 11.94
CA LYS A 100 1.59 1.80 12.20
C LYS A 100 1.81 1.15 13.56
N ASP A 101 1.17 1.66 14.60
CA ASP A 101 1.31 1.14 15.95
C ASP A 101 0.85 -0.32 16.05
N TRP A 102 -0.28 -0.63 15.45
CA TRP A 102 -0.82 -1.99 15.41
C TRP A 102 0.13 -2.96 14.69
N PHE A 103 0.67 -2.53 13.54
CA PHE A 103 1.55 -3.33 12.71
C PHE A 103 2.89 -3.62 13.39
N GLU A 104 3.50 -2.57 13.97
CA GLU A 104 4.76 -2.69 14.70
C GLU A 104 4.61 -3.54 15.97
N ALA A 105 3.51 -3.38 16.71
CA ALA A 105 3.25 -4.17 17.91
C ALA A 105 3.15 -5.68 17.61
N LYS A 106 2.73 -6.04 16.42
CA LYS A 106 2.69 -7.45 15.96
C LYS A 106 4.01 -7.94 15.37
N GLY A 107 5.02 -7.09 15.26
CA GLY A 107 6.32 -7.46 14.67
C GLY A 107 6.22 -7.87 13.21
N LEU A 108 5.49 -7.11 12.41
CA LEU A 108 5.22 -7.42 11.01
C LEU A 108 6.11 -6.61 10.06
N SER A 109 6.36 -7.17 8.90
CA SER A 109 7.05 -6.53 7.78
C SER A 109 6.27 -6.82 6.49
N ALA A 110 6.15 -5.83 5.61
CA ALA A 110 5.36 -5.95 4.39
C ALA A 110 6.22 -5.76 3.14
N HIS A 111 5.89 -6.54 2.11
CA HIS A 111 6.45 -6.44 0.78
C HIS A 111 5.30 -6.28 -0.21
N ILE A 112 5.43 -5.34 -1.14
CA ILE A 112 4.39 -5.02 -2.10
C ILE A 112 4.97 -4.95 -3.51
N THR A 113 4.22 -5.45 -4.46
CA THR A 113 4.47 -5.24 -5.88
C THR A 113 3.20 -4.75 -6.56
N VAL A 114 3.37 -3.88 -7.53
CA VAL A 114 2.27 -3.25 -8.26
C VAL A 114 2.60 -3.27 -9.73
N THR A 115 1.65 -3.64 -10.55
CA THR A 115 1.75 -3.58 -12.00
C THR A 115 0.48 -3.00 -12.60
N ASP A 116 0.59 -2.41 -13.78
CA ASP A 116 -0.56 -1.89 -14.50
C ASP A 116 -0.43 -2.12 -16.00
N GLU A 117 -1.56 -2.39 -16.60
CA GLU A 117 -1.77 -2.48 -18.03
C GLU A 117 -2.74 -1.37 -18.44
N SER A 118 -3.21 -1.40 -19.71
CA SER A 118 -4.09 -0.35 -20.21
C SER A 118 -5.40 -0.18 -19.43
N GLU A 119 -5.98 -1.27 -18.95
CA GLU A 119 -7.29 -1.27 -18.31
C GLU A 119 -7.29 -1.72 -16.85
N TYR A 120 -6.18 -2.32 -16.38
CA TYR A 120 -6.11 -2.90 -15.04
C TYR A 120 -4.84 -2.52 -14.32
N ALA A 121 -4.96 -2.33 -13.01
CA ALA A 121 -3.86 -2.33 -12.07
C ALA A 121 -3.95 -3.58 -11.20
N ALA A 122 -2.84 -4.22 -10.92
CA ALA A 122 -2.79 -5.41 -10.08
C ALA A 122 -1.70 -5.26 -9.03
N SER A 123 -1.95 -5.84 -7.86
CA SER A 123 -1.01 -5.76 -6.74
C SER A 123 -0.94 -7.10 -6.01
N PHE A 124 0.22 -7.37 -5.45
CA PHE A 124 0.44 -8.52 -4.58
C PHE A 124 1.24 -8.08 -3.37
N CYS A 125 0.76 -8.47 -2.18
CA CYS A 125 1.39 -8.11 -0.91
C CYS A 125 1.70 -9.38 -0.11
N VAL A 126 2.90 -9.43 0.44
CA VAL A 126 3.31 -10.44 1.41
C VAL A 126 3.62 -9.74 2.72
N VAL A 127 3.01 -10.19 3.79
CA VAL A 127 3.32 -9.73 5.14
C VAL A 127 3.92 -10.91 5.91
N GLU A 128 5.06 -10.66 6.52
CA GLU A 128 5.76 -11.66 7.31
C GLU A 128 6.01 -11.19 8.74
N THR A 129 6.10 -12.14 9.65
CA THR A 129 6.54 -11.86 11.01
C THR A 129 8.05 -11.68 10.99
N LEU A 130 8.52 -10.61 11.66
CA LEU A 130 9.93 -10.43 11.91
C LEU A 130 10.39 -11.53 12.86
N SER A 131 11.47 -12.24 12.50
CA SER A 131 12.06 -13.23 13.37
C SER A 131 12.52 -12.54 14.66
N ALA A 132 12.01 -12.99 15.82
CA ALA A 132 12.65 -12.64 17.07
C ALA A 132 14.11 -13.06 16.97
N PRO A 133 15.11 -12.25 17.40
CA PRO A 133 16.48 -12.72 17.49
C PRO A 133 16.45 -14.00 18.31
N LEU A 134 17.03 -15.07 17.77
CA LEU A 134 17.13 -16.33 18.49
C LEU A 134 17.77 -16.04 19.84
N ALA A 135 16.98 -16.15 20.90
CA ALA A 135 17.50 -16.06 22.26
C ALA A 135 18.46 -17.24 22.41
N GLY A 136 19.77 -16.96 22.32
CA GLY A 136 20.79 -18.00 22.44
C GLY A 136 21.75 -18.13 21.25
N ALA A 137 21.85 -17.13 20.37
CA ALA A 137 23.06 -17.02 19.55
C ALA A 137 24.23 -16.72 20.50
N VAL A 138 24.77 -17.79 21.06
CA VAL A 138 26.02 -17.70 21.79
C VAL A 138 27.06 -17.18 20.80
N ASP A 139 27.58 -16.00 21.08
CA ASP A 139 28.72 -15.47 20.38
C ASP A 139 29.87 -16.48 20.49
N ARG A 140 30.11 -17.23 19.41
CA ARG A 140 31.21 -18.18 19.32
C ARG A 140 32.53 -17.49 18.98
N THR A 141 32.58 -16.16 19.08
CA THR A 141 33.79 -15.36 18.80
C THR A 141 34.42 -14.80 20.07
N ALA A 142 34.02 -15.25 21.24
CA ALA A 142 34.76 -14.94 22.46
C ALA A 142 35.98 -15.88 22.58
N PRO A 143 37.19 -15.34 22.83
CA PRO A 143 38.43 -16.11 22.93
C PRO A 143 38.47 -17.06 24.11
#